data_aad1e227bdea879b22619be12b3bf44d
#
_entry.id   aad1e227bdea879b22619be12b3bf44d
#
_cell.length_a   1.000
_cell.length_b   1.000
_cell.length_c   1.000
_cell.angle_alpha   90.00
_cell.angle_beta   90.00
_cell.angle_gamma   90.00
#
_symmetry.space_group_name_H-M   'P 1'
#
loop_
_entity.id
_entity.type
_entity.pdbx_description
1 polymer ?
#
loop_
_entity_poly.entity_id
_entity_poly.type
_entity_poly.pdbx_seq_one_letter_code
_entity_poly.pdbx_strand_id
1 'polypeptide(L)'
;MLDVPEQVLRTPAAVELMASLEAKYGELMFHQSGGCCDGSSPMCYPRGELMVGESDVLVGTLGDTPFYMSKSQFEYWKHTQLILDVVPGRGGMFSLEGPEGVRFLIRSRVFTDEEIAALRSSGRI
;
A
#
# COMPACT_ATOMS: atom_id res chain seq x y z
N MET A 1 -6.11 16.77 21.38
CA MET A 1 -6.62 16.36 20.05
C MET A 1 -5.78 15.20 19.54
N LEU A 2 -6.43 14.09 19.24
CA LEU A 2 -5.72 12.92 18.70
C LEU A 2 -5.53 13.11 17.20
N ASP A 3 -4.28 12.95 16.75
CA ASP A 3 -4.01 12.95 15.32
C ASP A 3 -4.53 11.65 14.70
N VAL A 4 -5.11 11.75 13.51
CA VAL A 4 -5.54 10.56 12.77
C VAL A 4 -4.29 9.88 12.21
N PRO A 5 -4.04 8.60 12.54
CA PRO A 5 -2.84 7.92 12.05
C PRO A 5 -2.93 7.67 10.55
N GLU A 6 -1.77 7.60 9.91
CA GLU A 6 -1.70 7.18 8.51
C GLU A 6 -2.05 5.71 8.41
N GLN A 7 -2.84 5.35 7.41
CA GLN A 7 -3.27 3.97 7.22
C GLN A 7 -2.23 3.14 6.47
N VAL A 8 -1.34 3.79 5.73
CA VAL A 8 -0.24 3.13 5.03
C VAL A 8 1.02 3.98 5.14
N LEU A 9 2.14 3.31 5.45
CA LEU A 9 3.46 3.92 5.57
C LEU A 9 4.42 3.18 4.66
N ARG A 10 5.62 3.72 4.48
CA ARG A 10 6.69 3.07 3.70
C ARG A 10 8.02 3.18 4.43
N THR A 11 8.85 2.13 4.29
CA THR A 11 10.19 2.12 4.85
C THR A 11 11.14 2.95 3.96
N PRO A 12 12.32 3.34 4.47
CA PRO A 12 13.32 4.00 3.63
C PRO A 12 13.69 3.20 2.38
N ALA A 13 13.77 1.86 2.48
CA ALA A 13 14.03 1.01 1.31
C ALA A 13 12.92 1.13 0.27
N ALA A 14 11.66 1.20 0.70
CA ALA A 14 10.54 1.39 -0.20
C ALA A 14 10.57 2.78 -0.85
N VAL A 15 10.94 3.82 -0.10
CA VAL A 15 11.10 5.17 -0.65
C VAL A 15 12.14 5.19 -1.77
N GLU A 16 13.29 4.57 -1.55
CA GLU A 16 14.36 4.52 -2.55
C GLU A 16 13.95 3.76 -3.80
N LEU A 17 13.32 2.60 -3.64
CA LEU A 17 12.87 1.81 -4.78
C LEU A 17 11.79 2.54 -5.57
N MET A 18 10.83 3.17 -4.89
CA MET A 18 9.80 3.95 -5.54
C MET A 18 10.39 5.10 -6.35
N ALA A 19 11.36 5.82 -5.79
CA ALA A 19 12.04 6.90 -6.50
C ALA A 19 12.73 6.40 -7.77
N SER A 20 13.40 5.25 -7.70
CA SER A 20 14.04 4.62 -8.84
C SER A 20 13.03 4.24 -9.92
N LEU A 21 11.91 3.64 -9.53
CA LEU A 21 10.85 3.26 -10.46
C LEU A 21 10.16 4.48 -11.08
N GLU A 22 9.94 5.52 -10.29
CA GLU A 22 9.36 6.77 -10.81
C GLU A 22 10.25 7.41 -11.86
N ALA A 23 11.58 7.33 -11.69
CA ALA A 23 12.52 7.86 -12.67
C ALA A 23 12.44 7.10 -14.01
N LYS A 24 12.07 5.81 -13.97
CA LYS A 24 11.97 4.99 -15.17
C LYS A 24 10.59 5.01 -15.82
N TYR A 25 9.54 5.03 -15.02
CA TYR A 25 8.18 4.79 -15.49
C TYR A 25 7.22 5.95 -15.25
N GLY A 26 7.66 7.00 -14.54
CA GLY A 26 6.81 8.11 -14.16
C GLY A 26 6.02 7.81 -12.90
N GLU A 27 4.88 8.47 -12.74
CA GLU A 27 4.06 8.31 -11.54
C GLU A 27 3.57 6.88 -11.37
N LEU A 28 3.54 6.42 -10.12
CA LEU A 28 3.20 5.04 -9.77
C LEU A 28 1.84 4.96 -9.09
N MET A 29 1.33 3.73 -8.99
CA MET A 29 0.19 3.39 -8.14
C MET A 29 0.39 1.97 -7.61
N PHE A 30 -0.21 1.68 -6.47
CA PHE A 30 -0.22 0.34 -5.87
C PHE A 30 -1.63 -0.20 -5.77
N HIS A 31 -1.75 -1.53 -5.91
CA HIS A 31 -3.02 -2.22 -5.69
C HIS A 31 -2.77 -3.55 -4.99
N GLN A 32 -3.44 -3.76 -3.86
CA GLN A 32 -3.41 -5.01 -3.10
C GLN A 32 -4.70 -5.75 -3.40
N SER A 33 -4.65 -6.71 -4.32
CA SER A 33 -5.84 -7.45 -4.78
C SER A 33 -6.13 -8.69 -3.95
N GLY A 34 -5.13 -9.24 -3.30
CA GLY A 34 -5.26 -10.46 -2.51
C GLY A 34 -4.25 -10.50 -1.39
N GLY A 35 -4.30 -11.55 -0.59
CA GLY A 35 -3.41 -11.70 0.56
C GLY A 35 -4.00 -11.10 1.82
N CYS A 36 -4.05 -11.89 2.88
CA CYS A 36 -4.64 -11.47 4.16
C CYS A 36 -3.61 -11.44 5.29
N CYS A 37 -2.32 -11.59 4.97
CA CYS A 37 -1.26 -11.74 5.96
C CYS A 37 -0.07 -10.86 5.62
N ASP A 38 0.76 -10.60 6.63
CA ASP A 38 2.05 -9.95 6.45
C ASP A 38 2.86 -10.72 5.40
N GLY A 39 3.63 -10.00 4.60
CA GLY A 39 4.42 -10.61 3.54
C GLY A 39 3.73 -10.64 2.19
N SER A 40 2.44 -10.27 2.11
CA SER A 40 1.74 -10.14 0.84
C SER A 40 2.40 -9.06 -0.02
N SER A 41 2.45 -9.29 -1.33
CA SER A 41 3.07 -8.34 -2.26
C SER A 41 1.99 -7.53 -2.98
N PRO A 42 1.91 -6.22 -2.74
CA PRO A 42 1.05 -5.36 -3.57
C PRO A 42 1.69 -5.22 -4.94
N MET A 43 0.85 -5.02 -5.95
CA MET A 43 1.32 -4.79 -7.31
C MET A 43 1.63 -3.30 -7.50
N CYS A 44 2.74 -2.98 -8.14
CA CYS A 44 3.13 -1.63 -8.50
C CYS A 44 2.95 -1.42 -10.00
N TYR A 45 2.17 -0.41 -10.37
CA TYR A 45 1.88 -0.10 -11.76
C TYR A 45 2.20 1.36 -12.08
N PRO A 46 2.45 1.71 -13.35
CA PRO A 46 2.37 3.11 -13.76
C PRO A 46 0.96 3.64 -13.49
N ARG A 47 0.86 4.88 -13.01
CA ARG A 47 -0.44 5.46 -12.69
C ARG A 47 -1.31 5.51 -13.95
N GLY A 48 -2.56 5.04 -13.81
CA GLY A 48 -3.51 5.00 -14.92
C GLY A 48 -3.54 3.69 -15.70
N GLU A 49 -2.57 2.78 -15.47
CA GLU A 49 -2.56 1.49 -16.13
C GLU A 49 -3.63 0.53 -15.60
N LEU A 50 -3.89 0.63 -14.29
CA LEU A 50 -4.94 -0.17 -13.67
C LEU A 50 -6.17 0.71 -13.48
N MET A 51 -7.30 0.25 -14.01
CA MET A 51 -8.57 0.96 -13.81
C MET A 51 -9.08 0.70 -12.40
N VAL A 52 -9.18 1.77 -11.62
CA VAL A 52 -9.74 1.72 -10.27
C VAL A 52 -11.25 1.80 -10.39
N GLY A 53 -11.94 0.82 -9.82
CA GLY A 53 -13.40 0.73 -9.89
C GLY A 53 -14.07 1.01 -8.55
N GLU A 54 -15.39 0.87 -8.53
CA GLU A 54 -16.21 1.09 -7.35
C GLU A 54 -15.93 0.06 -6.24
N SER A 55 -15.37 -1.09 -6.61
CA SER A 55 -15.00 -2.13 -5.65
C SER A 55 -13.62 -1.92 -5.03
N ASP A 56 -12.94 -0.83 -5.37
CA ASP A 56 -11.62 -0.50 -4.83
C ASP A 56 -11.70 0.64 -3.85
N VAL A 57 -10.82 0.63 -2.85
CA VAL A 57 -10.74 1.64 -1.81
C VAL A 57 -9.35 2.28 -1.87
N LEU A 58 -9.29 3.59 -1.82
CA LEU A 58 -8.03 4.31 -1.62
C LEU A 58 -7.70 4.25 -0.13
N VAL A 59 -6.71 3.42 0.22
CA VAL A 59 -6.30 3.25 1.62
C VAL A 59 -5.54 4.48 2.11
N GLY A 60 -4.70 5.04 1.26
CA GLY A 60 -3.90 6.21 1.58
C GLY A 60 -2.94 6.52 0.45
N THR A 61 -2.03 7.46 0.69
CA THR A 61 -1.01 7.83 -0.28
C THR A 61 0.37 7.69 0.34
N LEU A 62 1.31 7.23 -0.47
CA LEU A 62 2.72 7.12 -0.11
C LEU A 62 3.46 8.24 -0.84
N GLY A 63 3.64 9.36 -0.14
CA GLY A 63 3.97 10.60 -0.84
C GLY A 63 2.79 10.98 -1.73
N ASP A 64 3.01 11.08 -3.04
CA ASP A 64 1.94 11.35 -4.00
C ASP A 64 1.41 10.08 -4.67
N THR A 65 1.87 8.91 -4.24
CA THR A 65 1.52 7.63 -4.87
C THR A 65 0.32 7.00 -4.18
N PRO A 66 -0.81 6.82 -4.88
CA PRO A 66 -1.99 6.21 -4.27
C PRO A 66 -1.80 4.71 -4.04
N PHE A 67 -2.33 4.23 -2.92
CA PHE A 67 -2.35 2.82 -2.57
C PHE A 67 -3.80 2.36 -2.47
N TYR A 68 -4.19 1.46 -3.37
CA TYR A 68 -5.54 0.95 -3.46
C TYR A 68 -5.63 -0.49 -2.96
N MET A 69 -6.83 -0.86 -2.55
CA MET A 69 -7.14 -2.20 -2.08
C MET A 69 -8.60 -2.49 -2.44
N SER A 70 -8.94 -3.75 -2.72
CA SER A 70 -10.34 -4.10 -2.93
C SER A 70 -11.10 -3.92 -1.61
N LYS A 71 -12.40 -3.63 -1.69
CA LYS A 71 -13.24 -3.46 -0.50
C LYS A 71 -13.21 -4.69 0.40
N SER A 72 -13.23 -5.89 -0.19
CA SER A 72 -13.18 -7.13 0.59
C SER A 72 -11.86 -7.29 1.34
N GLN A 73 -10.75 -6.89 0.73
CA GLN A 73 -9.45 -6.91 1.39
C GLN A 73 -9.39 -5.84 2.48
N PHE A 74 -9.96 -4.68 2.24
CA PHE A 74 -9.96 -3.59 3.22
C PHE A 74 -10.68 -3.99 4.52
N GLU A 75 -11.72 -4.82 4.44
CA GLU A 75 -12.39 -5.32 5.62
C GLU A 75 -11.46 -6.10 6.56
N TYR A 76 -10.47 -6.80 6.00
CA TYR A 76 -9.45 -7.48 6.79
C TYR A 76 -8.40 -6.52 7.35
N TRP A 77 -8.01 -5.51 6.58
CA TRP A 77 -6.85 -4.69 6.89
C TRP A 77 -7.17 -3.38 7.60
N LYS A 78 -8.44 -2.95 7.61
CA LYS A 78 -8.80 -1.60 8.08
C LYS A 78 -8.44 -1.31 9.55
N HIS A 79 -8.24 -2.35 10.36
CA HIS A 79 -7.84 -2.18 11.76
C HIS A 79 -6.31 -2.27 11.95
N THR A 80 -5.57 -2.27 10.85
CA THR A 80 -4.11 -2.32 10.89
C THR A 80 -3.52 -1.19 10.08
N GLN A 81 -2.35 -0.73 10.52
CA GLN A 81 -1.54 0.18 9.73
C GLN A 81 -0.64 -0.65 8.83
N LEU A 82 -0.70 -0.41 7.54
CA LEU A 82 0.11 -1.12 6.56
C LEU A 82 1.45 -0.42 6.40
N ILE A 83 2.51 -1.19 6.27
CA ILE A 83 3.86 -0.67 6.11
C ILE A 83 4.47 -1.33 4.89
N LEU A 84 4.68 -0.55 3.84
CA LEU A 84 5.28 -1.03 2.60
C LEU A 84 6.79 -1.14 2.79
N ASP A 85 7.31 -2.32 2.54
CA ASP A 85 8.74 -2.62 2.65
C ASP A 85 9.22 -3.30 1.37
N VAL A 86 10.51 -3.58 1.30
CA VAL A 86 11.15 -4.22 0.15
C VAL A 86 12.04 -5.34 0.63
N VAL A 87 11.94 -6.50 -0.02
CA VAL A 87 12.80 -7.64 0.28
C VAL A 87 13.33 -8.23 -1.02
N PRO A 88 14.46 -8.96 -0.99
CA PRO A 88 14.91 -9.71 -2.17
C PRO A 88 13.85 -10.73 -2.57
N GLY A 89 13.71 -10.95 -3.87
CA GLY A 89 12.77 -11.91 -4.38
C GLY A 89 12.13 -11.45 -5.67
N ARG A 90 11.13 -12.21 -6.11
CA ARG A 90 10.42 -11.92 -7.34
C ARG A 90 9.02 -11.40 -7.00
N GLY A 91 8.69 -10.20 -7.48
CA GLY A 91 7.35 -9.63 -7.37
C GLY A 91 6.37 -10.29 -8.33
N GLY A 92 5.14 -9.77 -8.37
CA GLY A 92 4.14 -10.23 -9.33
C GLY A 92 4.62 -10.01 -10.77
N MET A 93 4.12 -10.83 -11.69
CA MET A 93 4.58 -10.85 -13.08
C MET A 93 4.53 -9.47 -13.76
N PHE A 94 3.50 -8.68 -13.46
CA PHE A 94 3.30 -7.37 -14.07
C PHE A 94 3.69 -6.22 -13.16
N SER A 95 4.25 -6.50 -11.99
CA SER A 95 4.66 -5.47 -11.06
C SER A 95 6.02 -4.89 -11.47
N LEU A 96 6.16 -3.58 -11.39
CA LEU A 96 7.32 -2.86 -11.95
C LEU A 96 8.66 -3.20 -11.32
N GLU A 97 8.65 -3.62 -10.06
CA GLU A 97 9.90 -3.94 -9.36
C GLU A 97 10.48 -5.31 -9.72
N GLY A 98 9.74 -6.15 -10.44
CA GLY A 98 10.18 -7.50 -10.79
C GLY A 98 11.58 -7.58 -11.39
N PRO A 99 11.89 -6.77 -12.42
CA PRO A 99 13.23 -6.80 -13.03
C PRO A 99 14.37 -6.39 -12.12
N GLU A 100 14.08 -5.74 -10.99
CA GLU A 100 15.11 -5.29 -10.04
C GLU A 100 15.58 -6.40 -9.10
N GLY A 101 14.95 -7.59 -9.15
CA GLY A 101 15.30 -8.70 -8.27
C GLY A 101 14.81 -8.54 -6.85
N VAL A 102 13.88 -7.65 -6.62
CA VAL A 102 13.28 -7.38 -5.32
C VAL A 102 11.76 -7.39 -5.46
N ARG A 103 11.07 -7.43 -4.34
CA ARG A 103 9.62 -7.29 -4.32
C ARG A 103 9.17 -6.38 -3.20
N PHE A 104 8.09 -5.68 -3.43
CA PHE A 104 7.37 -4.99 -2.35
C PHE A 104 6.63 -6.02 -1.50
N LEU A 105 6.56 -5.75 -0.21
CA LEU A 105 5.73 -6.55 0.67
C LEU A 105 5.08 -5.64 1.70
N ILE A 106 3.97 -6.13 2.25
CA ILE A 106 3.23 -5.43 3.29
C ILE A 106 3.56 -6.05 4.64
N ARG A 107 3.96 -5.19 5.58
CA ARG A 107 3.98 -5.51 7.00
C ARG A 107 2.80 -4.79 7.64
N SER A 108 2.34 -5.24 8.77
CA SER A 108 1.20 -4.61 9.44
C SER A 108 1.44 -4.44 10.93
N ARG A 109 0.77 -3.45 11.49
CA ARG A 109 0.72 -3.19 12.93
C ARG A 109 -0.74 -2.94 13.29
N VAL A 110 -1.23 -3.62 14.29
CA VAL A 110 -2.61 -3.41 14.76
C VAL A 110 -2.71 -2.01 15.36
N PHE A 111 -3.72 -1.26 14.95
CA PHE A 111 -3.99 0.05 15.55
C PHE A 111 -4.40 -0.11 17.01
N THR A 112 -4.06 0.89 17.83
CA THR A 112 -4.59 0.97 19.19
C THR A 112 -6.06 1.38 19.16
N ASP A 113 -6.77 1.17 20.27
CA ASP A 113 -8.18 1.57 20.36
C ASP A 113 -8.36 3.07 20.13
N GLU A 114 -7.42 3.90 20.59
CA GLU A 114 -7.45 5.33 20.36
C GLU A 114 -7.29 5.69 18.89
N GLU A 115 -6.39 5.00 18.21
CA GLU A 115 -6.17 5.18 16.78
C GLU A 115 -7.40 4.77 15.97
N ILE A 116 -8.02 3.65 16.33
CA ILE A 116 -9.25 3.20 15.68
C ILE A 116 -10.38 4.22 15.89
N ALA A 117 -10.52 4.75 17.11
CA ALA A 117 -11.51 5.78 17.39
C ALA A 117 -11.29 7.02 16.52
N ALA A 118 -10.05 7.46 16.37
CA ALA A 118 -9.71 8.60 15.52
C ALA A 118 -10.05 8.33 14.05
N LEU A 119 -9.75 7.13 13.54
CA LEU A 119 -10.06 6.74 12.17
C LEU A 119 -11.57 6.70 11.91
N ARG A 120 -12.34 6.17 12.86
CA ARG A 120 -13.80 6.14 12.75
C ARG A 120 -14.40 7.53 12.79
N SER A 121 -13.91 8.37 13.69
CA SER A 121 -14.39 9.75 13.81
C SER A 121 -14.12 10.57 12.55
N SER A 122 -13.02 10.26 11.83
CA SER A 122 -12.68 10.95 10.60
C SER A 122 -13.37 10.35 9.36
N GLY A 123 -14.09 9.22 9.52
CA GLY A 123 -14.77 8.55 8.42
C GLY A 123 -13.87 7.67 7.55
N ARG A 124 -12.66 7.36 7.99
CA ARG A 124 -11.73 6.53 7.20
C ARG A 124 -12.01 5.04 7.31
N ILE A 125 -12.65 4.62 8.40
CA ILE A 125 -13.04 3.22 8.57
C ILE A 125 -14.46 3.08 9.13
#